data_2d60b286806c38a0674d246ce05ee371
#
_entry.id   2d60b286806c38a0674d246ce05ee371
#
_cell.length_a   1.000
_cell.length_b   1.000
_cell.length_c   1.000
_cell.angle_alpha   90.00
_cell.angle_beta   90.00
_cell.angle_gamma   90.00
#
_symmetry.space_group_name_H-M   'P 1'
#
loop_
_entity.id
_entity.type
_entity.pdbx_description
1 polymer ?
#
loop_
_entity_poly.entity_id
_entity_poly.type
_entity_poly.pdbx_seq_one_letter_code
_entity_poly.pdbx_strand_id
1 'polypeptide(L)'
;MHGKAILAALFHRWTLHSGLMLAAALALAGCATTSELPTREARIINPAEAVIIPPPGGPGIATVVSTTFPNAIRQDISLVTQARTAGENKISVILFQGAGGDGSDARLRDVPFTNVNLTQEALAAWPGSGMAVSPYYVQNAYGPFGYAIGKPGNGDTCIYAWQRIEPTLRPSGGTDRGTIVIRLQLCRQNATERQLLEVM
;
A
#
# COMPACT_ATOMS: atom_id res chain seq x y z
N MET A 1 19.81 72.36 -38.98
CA MET A 1 20.54 71.37 -38.16
C MET A 1 19.62 70.59 -37.24
N HIS A 2 18.48 70.05 -37.72
CA HIS A 2 17.47 69.37 -36.89
C HIS A 2 17.24 67.91 -37.23
N GLY A 3 17.93 67.32 -38.20
CA GLY A 3 17.69 65.97 -38.69
C GLY A 3 18.46 64.82 -37.97
N LYS A 4 19.54 65.13 -37.23
CA LYS A 4 20.41 64.10 -36.63
C LYS A 4 19.95 63.61 -35.24
N ALA A 5 19.14 64.38 -34.53
CA ALA A 5 18.68 64.04 -33.18
C ALA A 5 17.55 63.04 -33.18
N ILE A 6 16.70 62.93 -34.19
CA ILE A 6 15.53 62.06 -34.26
C ILE A 6 15.93 60.64 -34.57
N LEU A 7 16.99 60.41 -35.37
CA LEU A 7 17.43 59.04 -35.69
C LEU A 7 18.08 58.33 -34.47
N ALA A 8 18.80 59.09 -33.64
CA ALA A 8 19.42 58.47 -32.44
C ALA A 8 18.40 58.00 -31.37
N ALA A 9 17.28 58.71 -31.25
CA ALA A 9 16.22 58.30 -30.28
C ALA A 9 15.47 57.11 -30.75
N LEU A 10 15.27 56.84 -32.02
CA LEU A 10 14.60 55.65 -32.55
C LEU A 10 15.46 54.39 -32.41
N PHE A 11 16.77 54.49 -32.58
CA PHE A 11 17.68 53.35 -32.40
C PHE A 11 17.80 52.92 -30.94
N HIS A 12 17.75 53.86 -30.00
CA HIS A 12 17.84 53.54 -28.58
C HIS A 12 16.58 52.84 -28.04
N ARG A 13 15.41 53.16 -28.58
CA ARG A 13 14.16 52.49 -28.21
C ARG A 13 14.06 51.05 -28.74
N TRP A 14 14.63 50.76 -29.88
CA TRP A 14 14.60 49.42 -30.47
C TRP A 14 15.52 48.44 -29.72
N THR A 15 16.69 48.89 -29.29
CA THR A 15 17.64 48.06 -28.53
C THR A 15 17.09 47.69 -27.12
N LEU A 16 16.36 48.61 -26.48
CA LEU A 16 15.75 48.35 -25.17
C LEU A 16 14.61 47.31 -25.24
N HIS A 17 13.81 47.33 -26.30
CA HIS A 17 12.72 46.34 -26.45
C HIS A 17 13.26 44.96 -26.83
N SER A 18 14.32 44.86 -27.61
CA SER A 18 14.94 43.58 -27.93
C SER A 18 15.60 42.90 -26.72
N GLY A 19 16.21 43.71 -25.84
CA GLY A 19 16.79 43.19 -24.59
C GLY A 19 15.74 42.66 -23.60
N LEU A 20 14.59 43.32 -23.52
CA LEU A 20 13.52 42.93 -22.60
C LEU A 20 12.83 41.62 -23.06
N MET A 21 12.66 41.44 -24.36
CA MET A 21 12.09 40.21 -24.92
C MET A 21 13.03 39.01 -24.74
N LEU A 22 14.35 39.19 -24.82
CA LEU A 22 15.31 38.11 -24.62
C LEU A 22 15.37 37.68 -23.13
N ALA A 23 15.27 38.65 -22.20
CA ALA A 23 15.24 38.38 -20.77
C ALA A 23 13.97 37.67 -20.35
N ALA A 24 12.82 37.98 -20.96
CA ALA A 24 11.54 37.28 -20.69
C ALA A 24 11.55 35.81 -21.19
N ALA A 25 12.21 35.52 -22.31
CA ALA A 25 12.34 34.18 -22.85
C ALA A 25 13.22 33.26 -21.97
N LEU A 26 14.24 33.80 -21.32
CA LEU A 26 15.10 33.05 -20.39
C LEU A 26 14.42 32.73 -19.04
N ALA A 27 13.46 33.55 -18.60
CA ALA A 27 12.74 33.33 -17.36
C ALA A 27 11.71 32.20 -17.46
N LEU A 28 11.21 31.84 -18.65
CA LEU A 28 10.27 30.71 -18.85
C LEU A 28 10.97 29.36 -19.00
N ALA A 29 12.27 29.31 -19.22
CA ALA A 29 13.00 28.03 -19.34
C ALA A 29 13.37 27.42 -17.98
N GLY A 30 13.16 28.11 -16.87
CA GLY A 30 13.51 27.63 -15.52
C GLY A 30 12.49 26.76 -14.79
N CYS A 31 11.30 26.51 -15.35
CA CYS A 31 10.23 25.77 -14.65
C CYS A 31 10.00 24.34 -15.15
N ALA A 32 10.90 23.74 -15.88
CA ALA A 32 10.79 22.36 -16.37
C ALA A 32 11.75 21.39 -15.65
N THR A 33 11.95 21.55 -14.35
CA THR A 33 12.35 20.41 -13.53
C THR A 33 11.08 19.66 -13.16
N THR A 34 10.62 18.79 -14.03
CA THR A 34 9.75 17.68 -13.63
C THR A 34 10.53 16.86 -12.61
N SER A 35 10.34 17.13 -11.33
CA SER A 35 10.61 16.15 -10.30
C SER A 35 9.74 14.94 -10.68
N GLU A 36 10.31 13.93 -11.32
CA GLU A 36 9.66 12.63 -11.42
C GLU A 36 9.46 12.18 -9.99
N LEU A 37 8.23 12.39 -9.48
CA LEU A 37 7.77 11.72 -8.27
C LEU A 37 8.01 10.23 -8.52
N PRO A 38 8.66 9.52 -7.58
CA PRO A 38 8.88 8.09 -7.73
C PRO A 38 7.52 7.44 -7.98
N THR A 39 7.29 7.02 -9.20
CA THR A 39 6.02 6.44 -9.65
C THR A 39 5.87 5.13 -8.91
N ARG A 40 4.88 5.05 -8.03
CA ARG A 40 4.46 3.79 -7.42
C ARG A 40 3.87 2.95 -8.55
N GLU A 41 4.65 2.01 -9.06
CA GLU A 41 4.20 1.14 -10.12
C GLU A 41 3.47 -0.06 -9.50
N ALA A 42 2.15 -0.07 -9.66
CA ALA A 42 1.32 -1.22 -9.34
C ALA A 42 1.16 -2.09 -10.60
N ARG A 43 1.45 -3.38 -10.48
CA ARG A 43 1.32 -4.34 -11.58
C ARG A 43 0.62 -5.61 -11.13
N ILE A 44 -0.16 -6.21 -12.03
CA ILE A 44 -0.68 -7.56 -11.84
C ILE A 44 0.47 -8.54 -12.13
N ILE A 45 0.67 -9.49 -11.22
CA ILE A 45 1.70 -10.53 -11.33
C ILE A 45 1.06 -11.92 -11.32
N ASN A 46 1.84 -12.92 -11.71
CA ASN A 46 1.39 -14.32 -11.63
C ASN A 46 1.16 -14.71 -10.16
N PRO A 47 0.08 -15.40 -9.81
CA PRO A 47 -0.17 -15.91 -8.47
C PRO A 47 0.98 -16.73 -7.87
N ALA A 48 1.75 -17.43 -8.69
CA ALA A 48 2.94 -18.17 -8.27
C ALA A 48 4.10 -17.28 -7.75
N GLU A 49 4.06 -15.96 -8.05
CA GLU A 49 5.03 -14.96 -7.59
C GLU A 49 4.58 -14.25 -6.31
N ALA A 50 3.45 -14.68 -5.72
CA ALA A 50 2.97 -14.12 -4.47
C ALA A 50 3.98 -14.37 -3.33
N VAL A 51 4.20 -13.36 -2.48
CA VAL A 51 5.07 -13.45 -1.29
C VAL A 51 4.56 -14.50 -0.33
N ILE A 52 3.25 -14.62 -0.22
CA ILE A 52 2.56 -15.65 0.57
C ILE A 52 1.40 -16.21 -0.26
N ILE A 53 1.07 -17.47 0.01
CA ILE A 53 -0.09 -18.14 -0.58
C ILE A 53 -0.98 -18.70 0.54
N PRO A 54 -2.31 -18.75 0.37
CA PRO A 54 -3.18 -19.44 1.31
C PRO A 54 -2.73 -20.88 1.52
N PRO A 55 -2.95 -21.46 2.72
CA PRO A 55 -2.61 -22.84 3.00
C PRO A 55 -3.44 -23.82 2.16
N PRO A 56 -3.02 -25.08 2.03
CA PRO A 56 -3.80 -26.12 1.34
C PRO A 56 -5.23 -26.21 1.92
N GLY A 57 -6.24 -26.19 1.04
CA GLY A 57 -7.66 -26.14 1.44
C GLY A 57 -8.19 -24.74 1.79
N GLY A 58 -7.35 -23.72 1.76
CA GLY A 58 -7.75 -22.32 1.84
C GLY A 58 -8.41 -21.80 0.55
N PRO A 59 -8.83 -20.52 0.53
CA PRO A 59 -9.43 -19.92 -0.67
C PRO A 59 -8.42 -19.81 -1.82
N GLY A 60 -8.91 -20.01 -3.05
CA GLY A 60 -8.09 -19.80 -4.24
C GLY A 60 -7.71 -18.33 -4.43
N ILE A 61 -6.59 -18.08 -5.10
CA ILE A 61 -6.16 -16.73 -5.49
C ILE A 61 -6.83 -16.35 -6.81
N ALA A 62 -7.50 -15.21 -6.85
CA ALA A 62 -8.07 -14.63 -8.07
C ALA A 62 -7.06 -13.75 -8.80
N THR A 63 -6.41 -12.83 -8.08
CA THR A 63 -5.49 -11.85 -8.66
C THR A 63 -4.46 -11.44 -7.61
N VAL A 64 -3.25 -11.13 -8.05
CA VAL A 64 -2.20 -10.55 -7.22
C VAL A 64 -1.76 -9.22 -7.82
N VAL A 65 -1.91 -8.14 -7.07
CA VAL A 65 -1.40 -6.81 -7.43
C VAL A 65 -0.17 -6.52 -6.58
N SER A 66 0.97 -6.33 -7.22
CA SER A 66 2.23 -6.00 -6.56
C SER A 66 2.59 -4.54 -6.79
N THR A 67 2.90 -3.83 -5.70
CA THR A 67 3.33 -2.42 -5.73
C THR A 67 4.69 -2.31 -5.05
N THR A 68 5.65 -1.72 -5.77
CA THR A 68 7.01 -1.52 -5.26
C THR A 68 7.13 -0.12 -4.63
N PHE A 69 7.74 -0.07 -3.45
CA PHE A 69 8.07 1.14 -2.71
C PHE A 69 9.59 1.19 -2.46
N PRO A 70 10.17 2.35 -2.15
CA PRO A 70 11.61 2.45 -1.90
C PRO A 70 12.13 1.56 -0.76
N ASN A 71 11.26 1.19 0.19
CA ASN A 71 11.61 0.38 1.37
C ASN A 71 10.78 -0.88 1.53
N ALA A 72 9.87 -1.20 0.59
CA ALA A 72 8.99 -2.35 0.75
C ALA A 72 8.39 -2.81 -0.58
N ILE A 73 7.93 -4.05 -0.60
CA ILE A 73 7.00 -4.56 -1.61
C ILE A 73 5.67 -4.82 -0.91
N ARG A 74 4.59 -4.26 -1.44
CA ARG A 74 3.22 -4.57 -1.03
C ARG A 74 2.56 -5.43 -2.08
N GLN A 75 1.91 -6.49 -1.64
CA GLN A 75 1.04 -7.29 -2.50
C GLN A 75 -0.37 -7.36 -1.90
N ASP A 76 -1.36 -7.09 -2.74
CA ASP A 76 -2.78 -7.29 -2.44
C ASP A 76 -3.25 -8.51 -3.23
N ILE A 77 -3.56 -9.59 -2.52
CA ILE A 77 -3.90 -10.92 -3.06
C ILE A 77 -5.41 -11.10 -2.91
N SER A 78 -6.15 -10.95 -3.99
CA SER A 78 -7.60 -11.16 -3.99
C SER A 78 -7.93 -12.64 -3.92
N LEU A 79 -8.91 -12.98 -3.07
CA LEU A 79 -9.30 -14.36 -2.78
C LEU A 79 -10.67 -14.69 -3.39
N VAL A 80 -10.80 -15.90 -3.92
CA VAL A 80 -12.08 -16.42 -4.41
C VAL A 80 -12.88 -16.96 -3.22
N THR A 81 -14.09 -16.42 -3.00
CA THR A 81 -15.01 -16.91 -1.97
C THR A 81 -16.44 -16.91 -2.50
N GLN A 82 -17.32 -17.65 -1.80
CA GLN A 82 -18.76 -17.65 -2.05
C GLN A 82 -19.52 -16.77 -1.04
N ALA A 83 -18.82 -15.83 -0.40
CA ALA A 83 -19.42 -14.94 0.57
C ALA A 83 -20.47 -14.03 -0.09
N ARG A 84 -21.54 -13.72 0.67
CA ARG A 84 -22.60 -12.79 0.28
C ARG A 84 -22.38 -11.38 0.84
N THR A 85 -21.53 -11.29 1.86
CA THR A 85 -21.19 -10.02 2.48
C THR A 85 -20.40 -9.17 1.51
N ALA A 86 -20.86 -7.94 1.27
CA ALA A 86 -20.17 -6.98 0.43
C ALA A 86 -18.82 -6.60 1.06
N GLY A 87 -17.78 -6.54 0.24
CA GLY A 87 -16.42 -6.20 0.66
C GLY A 87 -15.38 -7.03 -0.08
N GLU A 88 -14.12 -6.71 0.14
CA GLU A 88 -13.01 -7.39 -0.51
C GLU A 88 -12.48 -8.55 0.33
N ASN A 89 -12.45 -9.74 -0.24
CA ASN A 89 -11.78 -10.89 0.35
C ASN A 89 -10.34 -10.89 -0.16
N LYS A 90 -9.39 -10.59 0.71
CA LYS A 90 -7.98 -10.44 0.32
C LYS A 90 -6.99 -10.69 1.45
N ILE A 91 -5.78 -11.00 1.07
CA ILE A 91 -4.60 -10.89 1.92
C ILE A 91 -3.79 -9.70 1.42
N SER A 92 -3.52 -8.75 2.31
CA SER A 92 -2.56 -7.67 2.04
C SER A 92 -1.27 -8.01 2.78
N VAL A 93 -0.17 -8.13 2.05
CA VAL A 93 1.14 -8.41 2.61
C VAL A 93 2.11 -7.29 2.27
N ILE A 94 2.87 -6.84 3.26
CA ILE A 94 3.96 -5.88 3.09
C ILE A 94 5.25 -6.57 3.53
N LEU A 95 6.20 -6.68 2.61
CA LEU A 95 7.55 -7.14 2.89
C LEU A 95 8.48 -5.91 2.92
N PHE A 96 8.90 -5.51 4.10
CA PHE A 96 9.87 -4.44 4.27
C PHE A 96 11.28 -4.91 3.86
N GLN A 97 12.02 -4.05 3.19
CA GLN A 97 13.39 -4.28 2.75
C GLN A 97 14.30 -3.28 3.47
N GLY A 98 15.10 -3.77 4.41
CA GLY A 98 15.96 -2.94 5.24
C GLY A 98 15.22 -2.26 6.39
N ALA A 99 15.70 -1.09 6.80
CA ALA A 99 15.09 -0.32 7.89
C ALA A 99 13.68 0.13 7.52
N GLY A 100 12.77 0.08 8.49
CA GLY A 100 11.40 0.57 8.35
C GLY A 100 11.34 2.02 7.90
N GLY A 101 10.16 2.48 7.46
CA GLY A 101 9.92 3.85 7.02
C GLY A 101 8.97 4.58 7.96
N ASP A 102 9.10 5.89 8.00
CA ASP A 102 8.18 6.81 8.69
C ASP A 102 7.01 7.26 7.82
N GLY A 103 7.01 6.87 6.55
CA GLY A 103 6.03 7.27 5.53
C GLY A 103 6.45 8.47 4.70
N SER A 104 7.64 9.05 4.93
CA SER A 104 8.22 10.10 4.11
C SER A 104 8.80 9.55 2.78
N ASP A 105 9.02 10.43 1.82
CA ASP A 105 9.68 10.12 0.53
C ASP A 105 9.09 8.90 -0.20
N ALA A 106 7.77 8.80 -0.24
CA ALA A 106 7.03 7.68 -0.83
C ALA A 106 7.30 6.30 -0.17
N ARG A 107 7.99 6.26 0.96
CA ARG A 107 8.23 5.05 1.76
C ARG A 107 6.96 4.59 2.47
N LEU A 108 6.77 3.28 2.61
CA LEU A 108 5.73 2.76 3.47
C LEU A 108 6.13 2.93 4.94
N ARG A 109 5.14 3.35 5.73
CA ARG A 109 5.29 3.44 7.18
C ARG A 109 5.30 2.04 7.79
N ASP A 110 6.31 1.77 8.57
CA ASP A 110 6.35 0.57 9.41
C ASP A 110 5.68 0.86 10.75
N VAL A 111 4.54 0.20 10.98
CA VAL A 111 3.71 0.41 12.17
C VAL A 111 3.93 -0.75 13.14
N PRO A 112 4.46 -0.48 14.35
CA PRO A 112 4.58 -1.49 15.40
C PRO A 112 3.21 -2.07 15.78
N PHE A 113 3.21 -3.33 16.25
CA PHE A 113 1.98 -4.02 16.68
C PHE A 113 1.17 -3.19 17.70
N THR A 114 1.82 -2.58 18.65
CA THR A 114 1.21 -1.78 19.73
C THR A 114 0.44 -0.56 19.22
N ASN A 115 0.72 -0.09 18.00
CA ASN A 115 0.11 1.10 17.40
C ASN A 115 -0.99 0.78 16.40
N VAL A 116 -1.30 -0.52 16.21
CA VAL A 116 -2.38 -0.96 15.32
C VAL A 116 -3.70 -0.92 16.06
N ASN A 117 -4.67 -0.19 15.52
CA ASN A 117 -6.05 -0.23 16.02
C ASN A 117 -6.84 -1.29 15.26
N LEU A 118 -6.73 -2.54 15.74
CA LEU A 118 -7.37 -3.70 15.11
C LEU A 118 -8.90 -3.53 15.01
N THR A 119 -9.53 -2.93 16.02
CA THR A 119 -10.97 -2.66 16.01
C THR A 119 -11.35 -1.73 14.86
N GLN A 120 -10.64 -0.63 14.70
CA GLN A 120 -10.91 0.35 13.65
C GLN A 120 -10.67 -0.27 12.27
N GLU A 121 -9.58 -1.00 12.09
CA GLU A 121 -9.26 -1.68 10.83
C GLU A 121 -10.34 -2.72 10.47
N ALA A 122 -10.77 -3.54 11.44
CA ALA A 122 -11.80 -4.57 11.24
C ALA A 122 -13.18 -3.97 10.88
N LEU A 123 -13.59 -2.91 11.57
CA LEU A 123 -14.85 -2.21 11.28
C LEU A 123 -14.83 -1.52 9.91
N ALA A 124 -13.66 -1.00 9.50
CA ALA A 124 -13.49 -0.41 8.17
C ALA A 124 -13.52 -1.45 7.05
N ALA A 125 -12.94 -2.64 7.31
CA ALA A 125 -12.94 -3.75 6.35
C ALA A 125 -14.34 -4.33 6.10
N TRP A 126 -15.15 -4.46 7.17
CA TRP A 126 -16.47 -5.07 7.14
C TRP A 126 -17.52 -4.21 7.86
N PRO A 127 -17.93 -3.07 7.27
CA PRO A 127 -18.93 -2.19 7.86
C PRO A 127 -20.26 -2.93 8.10
N GLY A 128 -20.85 -2.75 9.28
CA GLY A 128 -22.14 -3.35 9.62
C GLY A 128 -22.14 -4.85 9.91
N SER A 129 -21.00 -5.54 9.86
CA SER A 129 -20.89 -6.98 10.10
C SER A 129 -20.75 -7.37 11.56
N GLY A 130 -20.77 -6.41 12.49
CA GLY A 130 -20.66 -6.69 13.93
C GLY A 130 -19.29 -7.23 14.34
N MET A 131 -18.20 -6.74 13.70
CA MET A 131 -16.85 -7.18 14.02
C MET A 131 -16.49 -6.92 15.48
N ALA A 132 -16.07 -7.97 16.16
CA ALA A 132 -15.58 -7.93 17.54
C ALA A 132 -14.16 -8.49 17.61
N VAL A 133 -13.26 -7.72 18.21
CA VAL A 133 -11.85 -8.14 18.39
C VAL A 133 -11.82 -9.23 19.47
N SER A 134 -11.12 -10.32 19.18
CA SER A 134 -10.84 -11.37 20.16
C SER A 134 -9.93 -10.83 21.26
N PRO A 135 -10.27 -11.08 22.53
CA PRO A 135 -9.38 -10.77 23.64
C PRO A 135 -8.15 -11.71 23.70
N TYR A 136 -8.13 -12.76 22.88
CA TYR A 136 -7.08 -13.77 22.85
C TYR A 136 -6.25 -13.60 21.58
N TYR A 137 -4.94 -13.74 21.72
CA TYR A 137 -4.05 -13.93 20.58
C TYR A 137 -4.00 -15.41 20.22
N VAL A 138 -4.03 -15.68 18.92
CA VAL A 138 -3.76 -17.01 18.37
C VAL A 138 -2.33 -17.04 17.86
N GLN A 139 -1.74 -18.21 17.81
CA GLN A 139 -0.37 -18.40 17.33
C GLN A 139 -0.35 -19.40 16.18
N ASN A 140 0.39 -19.07 15.12
CA ASN A 140 0.78 -19.99 14.06
C ASN A 140 2.30 -20.28 14.11
N ALA A 141 2.84 -20.97 13.11
CA ALA A 141 4.25 -21.30 13.02
C ALA A 141 5.19 -20.04 12.96
N TYR A 142 4.64 -18.88 12.65
CA TYR A 142 5.37 -17.62 12.48
C TYR A 142 5.20 -16.66 13.66
N GLY A 143 4.41 -17.02 14.66
CA GLY A 143 4.20 -16.22 15.85
C GLY A 143 2.74 -15.85 16.12
N PRO A 144 2.50 -14.97 17.12
CA PRO A 144 1.16 -14.56 17.50
C PRO A 144 0.55 -13.61 16.46
N PHE A 145 -0.79 -13.64 16.37
CA PHE A 145 -1.57 -12.69 15.61
C PHE A 145 -2.87 -12.33 16.33
N GLY A 146 -3.36 -11.11 16.04
CA GLY A 146 -4.64 -10.62 16.54
C GLY A 146 -5.71 -10.75 15.47
N TYR A 147 -6.98 -10.90 15.88
CA TYR A 147 -8.09 -11.00 14.94
C TYR A 147 -9.40 -10.45 15.51
N ALA A 148 -10.31 -10.16 14.61
CA ALA A 148 -11.69 -9.82 14.88
C ALA A 148 -12.60 -10.74 14.05
N ILE A 149 -13.75 -11.11 14.64
CA ILE A 149 -14.77 -11.93 13.97
C ILE A 149 -16.09 -11.15 13.93
N GLY A 150 -16.81 -11.30 12.81
CA GLY A 150 -18.15 -10.77 12.62
C GLY A 150 -19.08 -11.78 11.96
N LYS A 151 -20.38 -11.70 12.30
CA LYS A 151 -21.45 -12.51 11.70
C LYS A 151 -22.53 -11.58 11.17
N PRO A 152 -22.50 -11.21 9.87
CA PRO A 152 -23.46 -10.25 9.30
C PRO A 152 -24.91 -10.76 9.18
N GLY A 153 -25.21 -11.99 9.61
CA GLY A 153 -26.58 -12.52 9.63
C GLY A 153 -27.07 -13.12 8.31
N ASN A 154 -26.25 -13.12 7.26
CA ASN A 154 -26.57 -13.66 5.92
C ASN A 154 -26.01 -15.06 5.67
N GLY A 155 -25.54 -15.74 6.73
CA GLY A 155 -24.91 -17.05 6.69
C GLY A 155 -23.38 -16.98 6.52
N ASP A 156 -22.81 -15.79 6.37
CA ASP A 156 -21.36 -15.61 6.33
C ASP A 156 -20.77 -15.48 7.74
N THR A 157 -19.54 -15.92 7.89
CA THR A 157 -18.65 -15.53 8.99
C THR A 157 -17.47 -14.80 8.38
N CYS A 158 -17.14 -13.64 8.94
CA CYS A 158 -16.07 -12.76 8.46
C CYS A 158 -14.96 -12.65 9.50
N ILE A 159 -13.72 -12.68 9.04
CA ILE A 159 -12.53 -12.43 9.85
C ILE A 159 -11.77 -11.21 9.32
N TYR A 160 -11.20 -10.45 10.24
CA TYR A 160 -10.10 -9.54 9.99
C TYR A 160 -8.95 -9.95 10.90
N ALA A 161 -7.80 -10.30 10.33
CA ALA A 161 -6.64 -10.70 11.12
C ALA A 161 -5.41 -9.88 10.74
N TRP A 162 -4.53 -9.69 11.72
CA TRP A 162 -3.29 -8.93 11.57
C TRP A 162 -2.14 -9.66 12.23
N GLN A 163 -1.06 -9.85 11.47
CA GLN A 163 0.17 -10.48 11.95
C GLN A 163 1.38 -9.66 11.52
N ARG A 164 2.36 -9.57 12.39
CA ARG A 164 3.68 -9.04 12.12
C ARG A 164 4.71 -10.13 12.39
N ILE A 165 5.51 -10.45 11.38
CA ILE A 165 6.54 -11.48 11.45
C ILE A 165 7.88 -10.78 11.41
N GLU A 166 8.59 -10.83 12.53
CA GLU A 166 9.95 -10.29 12.61
C GLU A 166 10.97 -11.27 11.99
N PRO A 167 12.08 -10.77 11.44
CA PRO A 167 13.09 -11.61 10.82
C PRO A 167 13.61 -12.74 11.73
N THR A 168 13.73 -12.47 13.01
CA THR A 168 14.23 -13.40 14.03
C THR A 168 13.26 -14.52 14.37
N LEU A 169 11.97 -14.39 14.01
CA LEU A 169 10.93 -15.38 14.32
C LEU A 169 10.67 -16.35 13.15
N ARG A 170 11.41 -16.26 12.05
CA ARG A 170 11.21 -17.12 10.90
C ARG A 170 11.84 -18.48 11.09
N PRO A 171 11.09 -19.59 10.94
CA PRO A 171 11.61 -20.94 11.14
C PRO A 171 12.73 -21.34 10.18
N SER A 172 12.83 -20.70 9.01
CA SER A 172 13.62 -21.19 7.88
C SER A 172 15.01 -20.61 7.75
N GLY A 173 15.56 -19.90 8.74
CA GLY A 173 16.98 -19.43 8.73
C GLY A 173 17.47 -18.77 7.44
N GLY A 174 16.54 -18.37 6.57
CA GLY A 174 16.84 -17.75 5.27
C GLY A 174 17.40 -16.33 5.45
N THR A 175 17.97 -15.81 4.38
CA THR A 175 18.45 -14.43 4.29
C THR A 175 17.42 -13.47 4.90
N ASP A 176 17.87 -12.59 5.79
CA ASP A 176 17.01 -11.58 6.43
C ASP A 176 16.32 -10.73 5.35
N ARG A 177 15.03 -10.98 5.15
CA ARG A 177 14.21 -10.28 4.17
C ARG A 177 13.47 -9.07 4.76
N GLY A 178 13.76 -8.72 6.01
CA GLY A 178 13.06 -7.67 6.73
C GLY A 178 11.73 -8.13 7.35
N THR A 179 10.98 -7.23 7.93
CA THR A 179 9.69 -7.50 8.57
C THR A 179 8.60 -7.78 7.53
N ILE A 180 7.73 -8.75 7.83
CA ILE A 180 6.52 -9.02 7.03
C ILE A 180 5.29 -8.61 7.85
N VAL A 181 4.42 -7.81 7.25
CA VAL A 181 3.12 -7.45 7.83
C VAL A 181 2.01 -8.05 6.98
N ILE A 182 1.14 -8.82 7.59
CA ILE A 182 0.02 -9.51 6.94
C ILE A 182 -1.29 -8.97 7.49
N ARG A 183 -2.24 -8.69 6.61
CA ARG A 183 -3.64 -8.42 6.92
C ARG A 183 -4.52 -9.36 6.11
N LEU A 184 -5.34 -10.15 6.79
CA LEU A 184 -6.35 -11.01 6.17
C LEU A 184 -7.72 -10.36 6.32
N GLN A 185 -8.44 -10.22 5.22
CA GLN A 185 -9.86 -9.89 5.16
C GLN A 185 -10.55 -11.05 4.45
N LEU A 186 -11.39 -11.78 5.15
CA LEU A 186 -12.03 -12.96 4.57
C LEU A 186 -13.43 -13.18 5.16
N CYS A 187 -14.44 -13.26 4.28
CA CYS A 187 -15.75 -13.81 4.63
C CYS A 187 -15.95 -15.12 3.88
N ARG A 188 -16.53 -16.10 4.57
CA ARG A 188 -16.91 -17.39 3.97
C ARG A 188 -18.30 -17.78 4.43
N GLN A 189 -19.10 -18.30 3.50
CA GLN A 189 -20.42 -18.81 3.79
C GLN A 189 -20.34 -20.09 4.65
N ASN A 190 -21.16 -20.14 5.69
CA ASN A 190 -21.27 -21.29 6.61
C ASN A 190 -19.95 -21.73 7.25
N ALA A 191 -18.94 -20.84 7.31
CA ALA A 191 -17.66 -21.14 7.91
C ALA A 191 -17.71 -20.95 9.45
N THR A 192 -16.95 -21.78 10.13
CA THR A 192 -16.66 -21.59 11.55
C THR A 192 -15.47 -20.64 11.72
N GLU A 193 -15.36 -20.03 12.90
CA GLU A 193 -14.21 -19.21 13.27
C GLU A 193 -12.89 -19.98 13.08
N ARG A 194 -12.82 -21.24 13.53
CA ARG A 194 -11.65 -22.11 13.37
C ARG A 194 -11.22 -22.20 11.90
N GLN A 195 -12.16 -22.43 10.97
CA GLN A 195 -11.85 -22.56 9.55
C GLN A 195 -11.33 -21.27 8.92
N LEU A 196 -11.68 -20.11 9.49
CA LEU A 196 -11.14 -18.84 9.04
C LEU A 196 -9.75 -18.58 9.63
N LEU A 197 -9.51 -18.99 10.89
CA LEU A 197 -8.20 -18.88 11.53
C LEU A 197 -7.14 -19.77 10.87
N GLU A 198 -7.54 -20.90 10.29
CA GLU A 198 -6.64 -21.81 9.55
C GLU A 198 -6.08 -21.20 8.26
N VAL A 199 -6.60 -20.03 7.81
CA VAL A 199 -6.10 -19.33 6.63
C VAL A 199 -4.90 -18.41 6.98
N MET A 200 -4.67 -18.11 8.26
CA MET A 200 -3.52 -17.36 8.75
C MET A 200 -2.35 -18.30 9.06
#